data_92049d7b2eb6646bb760e09496157298
#
_entry.id   92049d7b2eb6646bb760e09496157298
#
_cell.length_a   1.000
_cell.length_b   1.000
_cell.length_c   1.000
_cell.angle_alpha   90.00
_cell.angle_beta   90.00
_cell.angle_gamma   90.00
#
_symmetry.space_group_name_H-M   'P 1'
#
loop_
_entity.id
_entity.type
_entity.pdbx_description
1 polymer ?
#
loop_
_entity_poly.entity_id
_entity_poly.type
_entity_poly.pdbx_seq_one_letter_code
_entity_poly.pdbx_strand_id
1 'polypeptide(L)'
;DCIAYLRLVYQEKDDLAFERIVNNPKRSIGESTIKSIHEFSKRQKDCLEISSRKMIEENLIKPKAKIGLMSFLDLISKWRNDLTIKKMGHVKLLQTILDESGYSAMLKNKKDLENENRLENIKELLSAMKEFDNLESFLDHVSLATSIDQEWEGEKVNMMTMHAAKGLEFDVIFLPGWE
;
A
#
# COMPACT_ATOMS: atom_id res chain seq x y z
N ASP A 1 0.28 3.79 -1.85
CA ASP A 1 -0.91 3.05 -1.39
C ASP A 1 -1.44 2.10 -2.47
N CYS A 2 -1.61 2.54 -3.74
CA CYS A 2 -2.12 1.69 -4.83
C CYS A 2 -1.32 0.40 -5.00
N ILE A 3 0.01 0.49 -5.03
CA ILE A 3 0.92 -0.66 -5.11
C ILE A 3 0.76 -1.58 -3.89
N ALA A 4 0.58 -1.02 -2.68
CA ALA A 4 0.37 -1.83 -1.48
C ALA A 4 -0.95 -2.62 -1.55
N TYR A 5 -2.02 -2.04 -2.09
CA TYR A 5 -3.25 -2.80 -2.37
C TYR A 5 -3.02 -3.96 -3.33
N LEU A 6 -2.34 -3.71 -4.45
CA LEU A 6 -2.02 -4.75 -5.43
C LEU A 6 -1.14 -5.85 -4.85
N ARG A 7 -0.11 -5.46 -4.08
CA ARG A 7 0.79 -6.42 -3.41
C ARG A 7 0.03 -7.31 -2.43
N LEU A 8 -0.83 -6.74 -1.57
CA LEU A 8 -1.59 -7.52 -0.60
C LEU A 8 -2.60 -8.45 -1.26
N VAL A 9 -3.20 -8.05 -2.40
CA VAL A 9 -4.10 -8.92 -3.17
C VAL A 9 -3.32 -10.06 -3.83
N TYR A 10 -2.10 -9.80 -4.32
CA TYR A 10 -1.24 -10.80 -4.96
C TYR A 10 -0.58 -11.74 -3.95
N GLN A 11 -0.12 -11.22 -2.80
CA GLN A 11 0.61 -11.96 -1.77
C GLN A 11 -0.08 -11.87 -0.41
N GLU A 12 -0.56 -13.00 0.13
CA GLU A 12 -1.28 -13.04 1.41
C GLU A 12 -0.42 -12.67 2.63
N LYS A 13 0.90 -12.78 2.54
CA LYS A 13 1.82 -12.60 3.67
C LYS A 13 2.58 -11.27 3.62
N ASP A 14 2.10 -10.30 2.87
CA ASP A 14 2.72 -8.98 2.81
C ASP A 14 2.24 -8.08 3.96
N ASP A 15 2.86 -8.26 5.12
CA ASP A 15 2.52 -7.51 6.35
C ASP A 15 2.76 -6.01 6.18
N LEU A 16 3.78 -5.58 5.44
CA LEU A 16 4.05 -4.17 5.18
C LEU A 16 2.95 -3.52 4.33
N ALA A 17 2.51 -4.23 3.30
CA ALA A 17 1.39 -3.77 2.49
C ALA A 17 0.09 -3.73 3.31
N PHE A 18 -0.17 -4.76 4.12
CA PHE A 18 -1.33 -4.80 5.02
C PHE A 18 -1.37 -3.59 5.96
N GLU A 19 -0.28 -3.33 6.69
CA GLU A 19 -0.18 -2.24 7.65
C GLU A 19 -0.40 -0.87 7.00
N ARG A 20 0.15 -0.67 5.80
CA ARG A 20 0.02 0.57 5.04
C ARG A 20 -1.42 0.91 4.65
N ILE A 21 -2.25 -0.10 4.32
CA ILE A 21 -3.57 0.13 3.73
C ILE A 21 -4.75 -0.23 4.64
N VAL A 22 -4.54 -0.99 5.73
CA VAL A 22 -5.63 -1.47 6.60
C VAL A 22 -6.53 -0.36 7.13
N ASN A 23 -5.99 0.83 7.40
CA ASN A 23 -6.73 2.01 7.85
C ASN A 23 -6.62 3.21 6.88
N ASN A 24 -6.32 2.96 5.63
CA ASN A 24 -6.26 3.98 4.58
C ASN A 24 -7.06 3.53 3.35
N PRO A 25 -8.28 4.07 3.12
CA PRO A 25 -9.03 5.09 3.91
C PRO A 25 -9.33 4.69 5.35
N LYS A 26 -9.66 5.68 6.19
CA LYS A 26 -9.96 5.45 7.61
C LYS A 26 -11.14 4.49 7.81
N ARG A 27 -10.90 3.39 8.58
CA ARG A 27 -11.88 2.34 8.89
C ARG A 27 -12.11 2.15 10.39
N SER A 28 -11.82 3.18 11.18
CA SER A 28 -11.87 3.13 12.64
C SER A 28 -10.91 2.10 13.28
N ILE A 29 -9.87 1.72 12.56
CA ILE A 29 -8.80 0.83 13.04
C ILE A 29 -7.69 1.75 13.57
N GLY A 30 -7.62 1.92 14.89
CA GLY A 30 -6.62 2.77 15.53
C GLY A 30 -5.30 2.02 15.76
N GLU A 31 -4.26 2.79 16.10
CA GLU A 31 -2.90 2.27 16.39
C GLU A 31 -2.90 1.17 17.46
N SER A 32 -3.74 1.32 18.50
CA SER A 32 -3.87 0.30 19.55
C SER A 32 -4.35 -1.05 19.00
N THR A 33 -5.26 -1.04 18.03
CA THR A 33 -5.74 -2.27 17.38
C THR A 33 -4.65 -2.88 16.51
N ILE A 34 -3.93 -2.07 15.74
CA ILE A 34 -2.80 -2.51 14.91
C ILE A 34 -1.71 -3.14 15.80
N LYS A 35 -1.37 -2.48 16.91
CA LYS A 35 -0.40 -3.02 17.88
C LYS A 35 -0.85 -4.37 18.45
N SER A 36 -2.12 -4.51 18.82
CA SER A 36 -2.66 -5.79 19.32
C SER A 36 -2.58 -6.90 18.25
N ILE A 37 -2.83 -6.57 16.97
CA ILE A 37 -2.70 -7.52 15.84
C ILE A 37 -1.24 -7.95 15.70
N HIS A 38 -0.27 -7.03 15.77
CA HIS A 38 1.15 -7.37 15.73
C HIS A 38 1.59 -8.28 16.89
N GLU A 39 1.14 -8.00 18.12
CA GLU A 39 1.44 -8.82 19.29
C GLU A 39 0.85 -10.23 19.16
N PHE A 40 -0.36 -10.32 18.62
CA PHE A 40 -1.02 -11.61 18.36
C PHE A 40 -0.30 -12.38 17.25
N SER A 41 0.02 -11.72 16.13
CA SER A 41 0.77 -12.28 15.01
C SER A 41 2.11 -12.88 15.43
N LYS A 42 2.89 -12.15 16.24
CA LYS A 42 4.17 -12.65 16.80
C LYS A 42 3.99 -13.90 17.66
N ARG A 43 2.95 -13.96 18.47
CA ARG A 43 2.67 -15.13 19.34
C ARG A 43 2.25 -16.35 18.54
N GLN A 44 1.43 -16.15 17.49
CA GLN A 44 0.91 -17.22 16.64
C GLN A 44 1.86 -17.60 15.50
N LYS A 45 2.89 -16.77 15.23
CA LYS A 45 3.80 -16.89 14.07
C LYS A 45 3.07 -16.89 12.73
N ASP A 46 1.99 -16.12 12.65
CA ASP A 46 1.18 -15.90 11.46
C ASP A 46 1.38 -14.49 10.91
N CYS A 47 1.00 -14.24 9.64
CA CYS A 47 0.95 -12.90 9.09
C CYS A 47 -0.20 -12.07 9.70
N LEU A 48 -0.15 -10.74 9.52
CA LEU A 48 -1.11 -9.80 10.09
C LEU A 48 -2.54 -10.05 9.59
N GLU A 49 -2.72 -10.46 8.33
CA GLU A 49 -4.04 -10.75 7.78
C GLU A 49 -4.68 -11.97 8.46
N ILE A 50 -3.95 -13.09 8.56
CA ILE A 50 -4.44 -14.32 9.21
C ILE A 50 -4.71 -14.03 10.70
N SER A 51 -3.80 -13.34 11.35
CA SER A 51 -3.94 -12.93 12.77
C SER A 51 -5.18 -12.07 12.99
N SER A 52 -5.46 -11.14 12.07
CA SER A 52 -6.66 -10.30 12.11
C SER A 52 -7.94 -11.12 12.01
N ARG A 53 -8.00 -12.11 11.14
CA ARG A 53 -9.16 -13.02 11.01
C ARG A 53 -9.39 -13.81 12.29
N LYS A 54 -8.34 -14.42 12.83
CA LYS A 54 -8.42 -15.17 14.10
C LYS A 54 -8.89 -14.28 15.27
N MET A 55 -8.34 -13.07 15.39
CA MET A 55 -8.76 -12.13 16.45
C MET A 55 -10.22 -11.69 16.31
N ILE A 56 -10.75 -11.61 15.08
CA ILE A 56 -12.18 -11.33 14.84
C ILE A 56 -13.04 -12.50 15.29
N GLU A 57 -12.66 -13.73 14.97
CA GLU A 57 -13.36 -14.96 15.36
C GLU A 57 -13.39 -15.13 16.87
N GLU A 58 -12.26 -14.87 17.53
CA GLU A 58 -12.10 -14.94 18.98
C GLU A 58 -12.69 -13.72 19.73
N ASN A 59 -13.29 -12.75 19.01
CA ASN A 59 -13.85 -11.51 19.59
C ASN A 59 -12.84 -10.66 20.40
N LEU A 60 -11.58 -10.66 20.02
CA LEU A 60 -10.50 -9.91 20.67
C LEU A 60 -10.39 -8.45 20.20
N ILE A 61 -11.19 -8.04 19.22
CA ILE A 61 -11.18 -6.70 18.63
C ILE A 61 -12.41 -5.91 19.07
N LYS A 62 -12.20 -4.63 19.41
CA LYS A 62 -13.30 -3.74 19.81
C LYS A 62 -14.37 -3.63 18.70
N PRO A 63 -15.67 -3.56 19.02
CA PRO A 63 -16.76 -3.67 18.05
C PRO A 63 -16.63 -2.71 16.86
N LYS A 64 -16.27 -1.45 17.08
CA LYS A 64 -16.13 -0.45 16.02
C LYS A 64 -14.99 -0.78 15.05
N ALA A 65 -13.84 -1.20 15.55
CA ALA A 65 -12.71 -1.60 14.73
C ALA A 65 -12.95 -2.95 14.05
N LYS A 66 -13.69 -3.86 14.72
CA LYS A 66 -14.07 -5.17 14.16
C LYS A 66 -14.85 -5.02 12.85
N ILE A 67 -15.86 -4.14 12.81
CA ILE A 67 -16.67 -3.91 11.61
C ILE A 67 -15.78 -3.43 10.45
N GLY A 68 -14.94 -2.43 10.68
CA GLY A 68 -14.05 -1.91 9.65
C GLY A 68 -13.02 -2.91 9.16
N LEU A 69 -12.47 -3.72 10.08
CA LEU A 69 -11.50 -4.74 9.75
C LEU A 69 -12.12 -5.91 8.97
N MET A 70 -13.33 -6.38 9.37
CA MET A 70 -14.08 -7.39 8.63
C MET A 70 -14.36 -6.95 7.20
N SER A 71 -14.94 -5.75 7.03
CA SER A 71 -15.22 -5.20 5.70
C SER A 71 -13.97 -5.12 4.83
N PHE A 72 -12.83 -4.70 5.40
CA PHE A 72 -11.56 -4.65 4.68
C PHE A 72 -11.08 -6.05 4.24
N LEU A 73 -11.11 -7.02 5.15
CA LEU A 73 -10.68 -8.40 4.87
C LEU A 73 -11.58 -9.10 3.85
N ASP A 74 -12.88 -8.82 3.87
CA ASP A 74 -13.84 -9.33 2.88
C ASP A 74 -13.54 -8.76 1.48
N LEU A 75 -13.22 -7.47 1.38
CA LEU A 75 -12.80 -6.85 0.13
C LEU A 75 -11.50 -7.47 -0.40
N ILE A 76 -10.49 -7.68 0.44
CA ILE A 76 -9.25 -8.37 0.03
C ILE A 76 -9.56 -9.77 -0.53
N SER A 77 -10.39 -10.56 0.16
CA SER A 77 -10.78 -11.89 -0.32
C SER A 77 -11.53 -11.82 -1.65
N LYS A 78 -12.44 -10.86 -1.81
CA LYS A 78 -13.15 -10.63 -3.06
C LYS A 78 -12.20 -10.31 -4.20
N TRP A 79 -11.27 -9.38 -4.02
CA TRP A 79 -10.34 -8.97 -5.07
C TRP A 79 -9.34 -10.08 -5.45
N ARG A 80 -8.94 -10.93 -4.51
CA ARG A 80 -8.18 -12.16 -4.82
C ARG A 80 -8.98 -13.11 -5.71
N ASN A 81 -10.26 -13.32 -5.40
CA ASN A 81 -11.14 -14.14 -6.23
C ASN A 81 -11.36 -13.52 -7.62
N ASP A 82 -11.49 -12.19 -7.69
CA ASP A 82 -11.62 -11.47 -8.97
C ASP A 82 -10.35 -11.65 -9.83
N LEU A 83 -9.16 -11.60 -9.22
CA LEU A 83 -7.89 -11.83 -9.90
C LEU A 83 -7.72 -13.30 -10.34
N THR A 84 -7.92 -14.25 -9.42
CA THR A 84 -7.53 -15.66 -9.63
C THR A 84 -8.61 -16.48 -10.34
N ILE A 85 -9.86 -16.34 -9.91
CA ILE A 85 -11.00 -17.15 -10.41
C ILE A 85 -11.63 -16.49 -11.62
N LYS A 86 -11.95 -15.18 -11.53
CA LYS A 86 -12.57 -14.45 -12.63
C LYS A 86 -11.56 -13.94 -13.67
N LYS A 87 -10.26 -14.10 -13.41
CA LYS A 87 -9.16 -13.66 -14.27
C LYS A 87 -9.31 -12.20 -14.71
N MET A 88 -9.69 -11.34 -13.77
CA MET A 88 -9.81 -9.91 -14.00
C MET A 88 -8.44 -9.32 -14.34
N GLY A 89 -8.36 -8.54 -15.44
CA GLY A 89 -7.11 -7.87 -15.83
C GLY A 89 -6.64 -6.91 -14.74
N HIS A 90 -5.34 -6.83 -14.53
CA HIS A 90 -4.69 -6.10 -13.44
C HIS A 90 -5.02 -4.60 -13.40
N VAL A 91 -5.16 -3.95 -14.56
CA VAL A 91 -5.56 -2.53 -14.65
C VAL A 91 -6.99 -2.34 -14.12
N LYS A 92 -7.93 -3.20 -14.55
CA LYS A 92 -9.32 -3.16 -14.07
C LYS A 92 -9.41 -3.53 -12.60
N LEU A 93 -8.59 -4.46 -12.14
CA LEU A 93 -8.50 -4.83 -10.73
C LEU A 93 -8.13 -3.61 -9.87
N LEU A 94 -7.09 -2.85 -10.24
CA LEU A 94 -6.72 -1.64 -9.51
C LEU A 94 -7.85 -0.61 -9.49
N GLN A 95 -8.51 -0.37 -10.63
CA GLN A 95 -9.68 0.55 -10.67
C GLN A 95 -10.77 0.10 -9.70
N THR A 96 -11.12 -1.20 -9.71
CA THR A 96 -12.12 -1.78 -8.81
C THR A 96 -11.70 -1.61 -7.34
N ILE A 97 -10.44 -1.89 -7.01
CA ILE A 97 -9.89 -1.71 -5.66
C ILE A 97 -10.03 -0.26 -5.20
N LEU A 98 -9.63 0.71 -6.02
CA LEU A 98 -9.66 2.12 -5.68
C LEU A 98 -11.08 2.65 -5.44
N ASP A 99 -12.05 2.15 -6.18
CA ASP A 99 -13.45 2.53 -6.03
C ASP A 99 -14.09 1.85 -4.82
N GLU A 100 -13.97 0.53 -4.70
CA GLU A 100 -14.62 -0.25 -3.64
C GLU A 100 -13.98 -0.02 -2.26
N SER A 101 -12.68 0.25 -2.19
CA SER A 101 -12.02 0.62 -0.93
C SER A 101 -12.43 1.99 -0.41
N GLY A 102 -13.03 2.83 -1.26
CA GLY A 102 -13.33 4.23 -1.00
C GLY A 102 -12.12 5.16 -1.15
N TYR A 103 -10.98 4.66 -1.67
CA TYR A 103 -9.76 5.45 -1.83
C TYR A 103 -9.94 6.60 -2.83
N SER A 104 -10.55 6.34 -3.99
CA SER A 104 -10.90 7.36 -4.97
C SER A 104 -11.84 8.42 -4.39
N ALA A 105 -12.84 8.00 -3.62
CA ALA A 105 -13.79 8.92 -2.96
C ALA A 105 -13.08 9.79 -1.90
N MET A 106 -12.19 9.21 -1.12
CA MET A 106 -11.41 9.92 -0.11
C MET A 106 -10.58 11.06 -0.74
N LEU A 107 -9.90 10.80 -1.85
CA LEU A 107 -9.10 11.82 -2.55
C LEU A 107 -9.97 12.92 -3.16
N LYS A 108 -11.11 12.57 -3.74
CA LYS A 108 -12.05 13.53 -4.36
C LYS A 108 -12.75 14.44 -3.32
N ASN A 109 -12.94 13.94 -2.10
CA ASN A 109 -13.65 14.69 -1.05
C ASN A 109 -12.81 15.83 -0.45
N LYS A 110 -11.49 15.77 -0.54
CA LYS A 110 -10.59 16.85 -0.13
C LYS A 110 -10.08 17.55 -1.39
N LYS A 111 -10.66 18.71 -1.69
CA LYS A 111 -10.21 19.56 -2.80
C LYS A 111 -8.97 20.35 -2.37
N ASP A 112 -7.83 19.71 -2.32
CA ASP A 112 -6.52 20.32 -2.16
C ASP A 112 -5.61 19.89 -3.31
N LEU A 113 -4.60 20.72 -3.59
CA LEU A 113 -3.67 20.52 -4.69
C LEU A 113 -2.93 19.17 -4.58
N GLU A 114 -2.66 18.72 -3.36
CA GLU A 114 -1.99 17.45 -3.13
C GLU A 114 -2.84 16.25 -3.58
N ASN A 115 -4.13 16.26 -3.27
CA ASN A 115 -5.03 15.20 -3.70
C ASN A 115 -5.32 15.23 -5.21
N GLU A 116 -5.34 16.40 -5.84
CA GLU A 116 -5.42 16.52 -7.30
C GLU A 116 -4.19 15.88 -7.95
N ASN A 117 -2.99 16.17 -7.48
CA ASN A 117 -1.75 15.54 -7.95
C ASN A 117 -1.77 14.02 -7.72
N ARG A 118 -2.27 13.54 -6.57
CA ARG A 118 -2.41 12.10 -6.32
C ARG A 118 -3.37 11.41 -7.29
N LEU A 119 -4.47 12.07 -7.65
CA LEU A 119 -5.40 11.55 -8.65
C LEU A 119 -4.75 11.48 -10.04
N GLU A 120 -3.93 12.46 -10.40
CA GLU A 120 -3.17 12.43 -11.66
C GLU A 120 -2.15 11.30 -11.66
N ASN A 121 -1.35 11.15 -10.60
CA ASN A 121 -0.40 10.04 -10.45
C ASN A 121 -1.10 8.66 -10.54
N ILE A 122 -2.34 8.54 -10.07
CA ILE A 122 -3.12 7.30 -10.24
C ILE A 122 -3.46 7.04 -11.70
N LYS A 123 -3.80 8.07 -12.48
CA LYS A 123 -4.05 7.91 -13.93
C LYS A 123 -2.79 7.49 -14.66
N GLU A 124 -1.65 8.12 -14.34
CA GLU A 124 -0.36 7.74 -14.88
C GLU A 124 0.00 6.29 -14.53
N LEU A 125 -0.19 5.89 -13.28
CA LEU A 125 0.01 4.51 -12.84
C LEU A 125 -0.85 3.52 -13.63
N LEU A 126 -2.15 3.81 -13.79
CA LEU A 126 -3.06 2.97 -14.59
C LEU A 126 -2.65 2.91 -16.07
N SER A 127 -2.06 3.99 -16.59
CA SER A 127 -1.53 4.01 -17.95
C SER A 127 -0.27 3.16 -18.07
N ALA A 128 0.68 3.32 -17.16
CA ALA A 128 1.90 2.52 -17.13
C ALA A 128 1.62 1.02 -16.96
N MET A 129 0.63 0.66 -16.14
CA MET A 129 0.24 -0.75 -15.96
C MET A 129 -0.21 -1.43 -17.25
N LYS A 130 -0.71 -0.69 -18.25
CA LYS A 130 -1.15 -1.27 -19.54
C LYS A 130 0.02 -1.82 -20.37
N GLU A 131 1.24 -1.41 -20.09
CA GLU A 131 2.45 -1.88 -20.76
C GLU A 131 2.89 -3.28 -20.30
N PHE A 132 2.25 -3.81 -19.26
CA PHE A 132 2.56 -5.12 -18.68
C PHE A 132 1.46 -6.14 -18.99
N ASP A 133 1.85 -7.37 -19.25
CA ASP A 133 0.91 -8.46 -19.59
C ASP A 133 0.01 -8.87 -18.41
N ASN A 134 0.55 -8.80 -17.19
CA ASN A 134 -0.15 -9.23 -15.99
C ASN A 134 0.35 -8.50 -14.73
N LEU A 135 -0.32 -8.78 -13.59
CA LEU A 135 0.01 -8.15 -12.32
C LEU A 135 1.41 -8.52 -11.82
N GLU A 136 1.83 -9.76 -12.04
CA GLU A 136 3.12 -10.27 -11.59
C GLU A 136 4.27 -9.50 -12.23
N SER A 137 4.29 -9.42 -13.56
CA SER A 137 5.32 -8.68 -14.32
C SER A 137 5.38 -7.19 -13.94
N PHE A 138 4.22 -6.59 -13.65
CA PHE A 138 4.18 -5.22 -13.15
C PHE A 138 4.79 -5.09 -11.75
N LEU A 139 4.43 -5.97 -10.81
CA LEU A 139 4.97 -5.92 -9.44
C LEU A 139 6.47 -6.23 -9.39
N ASP A 140 6.95 -7.13 -10.22
CA ASP A 140 8.38 -7.42 -10.36
C ASP A 140 9.14 -6.20 -10.86
N HIS A 141 8.62 -5.52 -11.88
CA HIS A 141 9.21 -4.29 -12.40
C HIS A 141 9.27 -3.20 -11.31
N VAL A 142 8.19 -2.99 -10.56
CA VAL A 142 8.17 -2.02 -9.44
C VAL A 142 9.18 -2.40 -8.35
N SER A 143 9.31 -3.69 -8.05
CA SER A 143 10.27 -4.18 -7.05
C SER A 143 11.72 -3.92 -7.48
N LEU A 144 12.03 -4.19 -8.75
CA LEU A 144 13.36 -3.91 -9.32
C LEU A 144 13.66 -2.40 -9.34
N ALA A 145 12.72 -1.57 -9.77
CA ALA A 145 12.90 -0.11 -9.80
C ALA A 145 13.20 0.46 -8.41
N THR A 146 12.57 -0.07 -7.36
CA THR A 146 12.82 0.37 -5.97
C THR A 146 14.11 -0.19 -5.38
N SER A 147 14.62 -1.33 -5.85
CA SER A 147 15.90 -1.91 -5.40
C SER A 147 17.11 -1.28 -6.09
N ILE A 148 16.97 -0.86 -7.35
CA ILE A 148 18.05 -0.18 -8.08
C ILE A 148 18.46 1.12 -7.38
N ASP A 149 17.53 1.82 -6.72
CA ASP A 149 17.86 3.01 -5.93
C ASP A 149 18.74 2.71 -4.70
N GLN A 150 18.85 1.45 -4.27
CA GLN A 150 19.64 1.01 -3.11
C GLN A 150 21.02 0.42 -3.46
N GLU A 151 21.22 -0.08 -4.68
CA GLU A 151 22.39 -0.90 -5.04
C GLU A 151 23.38 -0.27 -6.05
N TRP A 152 23.21 1.02 -6.39
CA TRP A 152 24.18 1.64 -7.30
C TRP A 152 25.49 1.95 -6.60
N GLU A 153 26.52 1.14 -6.80
CA GLU A 153 27.88 1.31 -6.24
C GLU A 153 28.80 2.23 -7.07
N GLY A 154 28.31 2.88 -8.13
CA GLY A 154 29.09 3.78 -8.98
C GLY A 154 29.09 5.23 -8.51
N GLU A 155 29.94 6.09 -9.12
CA GLU A 155 29.89 7.53 -8.93
C GLU A 155 28.54 8.08 -9.38
N LYS A 156 27.81 8.73 -8.46
CA LYS A 156 26.47 9.27 -8.71
C LYS A 156 26.28 10.63 -8.07
N VAL A 157 25.46 11.45 -8.68
CA VAL A 157 24.94 12.70 -8.07
C VAL A 157 23.60 12.35 -7.43
N ASN A 158 23.53 12.45 -6.11
CA ASN A 158 22.28 12.23 -5.38
C ASN A 158 21.45 13.53 -5.38
N MET A 159 20.23 13.49 -5.89
CA MET A 159 19.26 14.60 -5.79
C MET A 159 18.17 14.23 -4.79
N MET A 160 17.97 15.08 -3.78
CA MET A 160 16.98 14.80 -2.75
C MET A 160 16.50 16.07 -2.08
N THR A 161 15.40 15.98 -1.34
CA THR A 161 14.93 17.09 -0.51
C THR A 161 15.76 17.19 0.78
N MET A 162 15.79 18.38 1.41
CA MET A 162 16.41 18.57 2.73
C MET A 162 15.87 17.59 3.79
N HIS A 163 14.59 17.26 3.73
CA HIS A 163 13.98 16.28 4.64
C HIS A 163 14.51 14.87 4.39
N ALA A 164 14.70 14.49 3.15
CA ALA A 164 15.25 13.17 2.79
C ALA A 164 16.74 13.06 3.15
N ALA A 165 17.48 14.18 3.16
CA ALA A 165 18.88 14.26 3.54
C ALA A 165 19.12 14.21 5.07
N LYS A 166 18.07 14.26 5.89
CA LYS A 166 18.21 14.24 7.35
C LYS A 166 18.88 12.95 7.83
N GLY A 167 20.04 13.10 8.45
CA GLY A 167 20.84 11.98 8.97
C GLY A 167 21.80 11.35 7.96
N LEU A 168 21.89 11.89 6.75
CA LEU A 168 22.90 11.53 5.76
C LEU A 168 24.05 12.52 5.77
N GLU A 169 25.25 12.06 5.40
CA GLU A 169 26.48 12.86 5.33
C GLU A 169 27.03 12.76 3.90
N PHE A 170 27.45 13.92 3.35
CA PHE A 170 28.02 14.01 2.01
C PHE A 170 29.24 14.94 2.02
N ASP A 171 30.28 14.57 1.28
CA ASP A 171 31.52 15.39 1.18
C ASP A 171 31.27 16.73 0.50
N VAL A 172 30.34 16.79 -0.46
CA VAL A 172 29.99 18.00 -1.20
C VAL A 172 28.46 18.09 -1.35
N ILE A 173 27.92 19.26 -0.99
CA ILE A 173 26.47 19.52 -1.08
C ILE A 173 26.23 20.80 -1.90
N PHE A 174 25.35 20.73 -2.88
CA PHE A 174 24.82 21.86 -3.63
C PHE A 174 23.39 22.16 -3.18
N LEU A 175 23.13 23.36 -2.68
CA LEU A 175 21.80 23.81 -2.25
C LEU A 175 21.31 24.92 -3.20
N PRO A 176 20.64 24.56 -4.30
CA PRO A 176 20.10 25.56 -5.22
C PRO A 176 18.87 26.25 -4.59
N GLY A 177 18.77 27.57 -4.77
CA GLY A 177 17.63 28.35 -4.25
C GLY A 177 17.65 28.63 -2.75
N TRP A 178 18.82 28.57 -2.12
CA TRP A 178 19.02 28.99 -0.74
C TRP A 178 19.27 30.51 -0.69
N GLU A 179 18.18 31.29 -0.76
CA GLU A 179 18.20 32.77 -0.59
C GLU A 179 17.35 33.17 0.62
#